data_b829ef0e380dedf6d7ace7f528ab1565
#
_entry.id   b829ef0e380dedf6d7ace7f528ab1565
#
_cell.length_a   1.000
_cell.length_b   1.000
_cell.length_c   1.000
_cell.angle_alpha   90.00
_cell.angle_beta   90.00
_cell.angle_gamma   90.00
#
_symmetry.space_group_name_H-M   'P 1'
#
loop_
_entity.id
_entity.type
_entity.pdbx_description
1 polymer ?
#
loop_
_entity_poly.entity_id
_entity_poly.type
_entity_poly.pdbx_seq_one_letter_code
_entity_poly.pdbx_strand_id
1 'polypeptide(L)'
;MPRKQSSFGYLLATCIIASANGVHAQSITTGANGLNTNVDQVGNQYNITGGTQAGGNLFYSLQKLGLSSGEIANFLSNPNVQNVLTRVTGGEASLINGLIQVTGGNSNLFIMNPAGIVFGANASLNVPASFSATTASGIQVGNGWFGINSSVDEVRNLTGNITGYAFTNTLPSVAPNPSGVILNEGNLNVSAGKSVTLVGGMVVNTGTIATPSGNITIAATPDNKFIKITSEGSLISLELPIADRQAVGNAPVLKGVDLPSLLTGK
;
A
#
# COMPACT_ATOMS: atom_id res chain seq x y z
N MET A 1 16.07 62.85 -57.24
CA MET A 1 16.18 61.40 -56.98
C MET A 1 16.24 61.15 -55.45
N PRO A 2 15.19 60.65 -54.80
CA PRO A 2 15.24 60.41 -53.37
C PRO A 2 15.73 58.96 -53.08
N ARG A 3 16.63 58.84 -52.15
CA ARG A 3 17.17 57.57 -51.62
C ARG A 3 16.12 56.87 -50.80
N LYS A 4 15.86 55.57 -51.11
CA LYS A 4 15.07 54.67 -50.31
C LYS A 4 15.91 54.20 -49.09
N GLN A 5 15.45 54.46 -47.87
CA GLN A 5 15.92 53.86 -46.66
C GLN A 5 15.23 52.46 -46.50
N SER A 6 16.01 51.42 -46.44
CA SER A 6 15.53 50.06 -46.08
C SER A 6 15.57 49.92 -44.57
N SER A 7 14.39 49.81 -43.95
CA SER A 7 14.26 49.47 -42.52
C SER A 7 14.45 47.95 -42.35
N PHE A 8 15.53 47.56 -41.66
CA PHE A 8 15.77 46.22 -41.22
C PHE A 8 14.97 45.97 -39.92
N GLY A 9 13.89 45.23 -40.03
CA GLY A 9 13.09 44.82 -38.89
C GLY A 9 13.82 43.66 -38.15
N TYR A 10 14.22 43.88 -36.90
CA TYR A 10 14.70 42.80 -36.02
C TYR A 10 13.49 42.04 -35.53
N LEU A 11 13.43 40.75 -35.96
CA LEU A 11 12.46 39.77 -35.42
C LEU A 11 13.00 39.29 -34.07
N LEU A 12 12.43 39.78 -32.99
CA LEU A 12 12.72 39.23 -31.64
C LEU A 12 12.03 37.83 -31.53
N ALA A 13 12.80 36.80 -31.62
CA ALA A 13 12.33 35.44 -31.29
C ALA A 13 12.17 35.31 -29.78
N THR A 14 10.95 35.43 -29.28
CA THR A 14 10.60 35.19 -27.90
C THR A 14 10.65 33.66 -27.67
N CYS A 15 11.72 33.18 -27.04
CA CYS A 15 11.83 31.77 -26.60
C CYS A 15 10.88 31.59 -25.45
N ILE A 16 9.71 30.96 -25.67
CA ILE A 16 8.80 30.54 -24.63
C ILE A 16 9.46 29.29 -23.99
N ILE A 17 10.11 29.48 -22.81
CA ILE A 17 10.53 28.39 -21.99
C ILE A 17 9.24 27.80 -21.40
N ALA A 18 8.75 26.73 -22.00
CA ALA A 18 7.73 25.89 -21.40
C ALA A 18 8.35 25.28 -20.14
N SER A 19 7.98 25.81 -18.99
CA SER A 19 8.27 25.17 -17.71
C SER A 19 7.61 23.80 -17.74
N ALA A 20 8.40 22.73 -17.84
CA ALA A 20 7.91 21.40 -17.60
C ALA A 20 7.38 21.38 -16.16
N ASN A 21 6.05 21.43 -16.01
CA ASN A 21 5.42 21.16 -14.72
C ASN A 21 5.83 19.73 -14.36
N GLY A 22 6.79 19.60 -13.44
CA GLY A 22 7.12 18.33 -12.86
C GLY A 22 5.81 17.74 -12.32
N VAL A 23 5.54 16.49 -12.66
CA VAL A 23 4.45 15.73 -12.04
C VAL A 23 4.81 15.66 -10.56
N HIS A 24 4.22 16.58 -9.77
CA HIS A 24 4.36 16.51 -8.32
C HIS A 24 3.63 15.24 -7.88
N ALA A 25 4.34 14.37 -7.15
CA ALA A 25 3.70 13.25 -6.50
C ALA A 25 2.56 13.76 -5.61
N GLN A 26 1.52 12.97 -5.46
CA GLN A 26 0.41 13.31 -4.60
C GLN A 26 0.94 13.45 -3.16
N SER A 27 0.70 14.58 -2.52
CA SER A 27 1.07 14.80 -1.12
C SER A 27 0.36 13.78 -0.22
N ILE A 28 0.85 13.61 1.01
CA ILE A 28 0.16 12.79 2.02
C ILE A 28 -0.92 13.65 2.66
N THR A 29 -2.17 13.17 2.63
CA THR A 29 -3.31 13.88 3.22
C THR A 29 -4.21 12.92 3.99
N THR A 30 -4.91 13.45 5.00
CA THR A 30 -5.93 12.73 5.76
C THR A 30 -7.31 12.96 5.16
N GLY A 31 -8.22 11.98 5.28
CA GLY A 31 -9.62 12.10 4.87
C GLY A 31 -10.55 12.35 6.06
N ALA A 32 -11.84 12.56 5.77
CA ALA A 32 -12.87 12.84 6.77
C ALA A 32 -13.01 11.73 7.84
N ASN A 33 -12.75 10.47 7.49
CA ASN A 33 -12.75 9.31 8.40
C ASN A 33 -11.32 8.89 8.77
N GLY A 34 -10.49 9.85 9.17
CA GLY A 34 -9.05 9.69 9.33
C GLY A 34 -8.57 8.84 10.50
N LEU A 35 -9.45 8.20 11.28
CA LEU A 35 -9.10 7.43 12.49
C LEU A 35 -8.22 8.21 13.48
N ASN A 36 -8.48 9.52 13.65
CA ASN A 36 -7.66 10.47 14.43
C ASN A 36 -6.23 10.63 13.88
N THR A 37 -6.01 10.33 12.61
CA THR A 37 -4.72 10.49 11.96
C THR A 37 -4.46 11.97 11.68
N ASN A 38 -3.27 12.45 12.03
CA ASN A 38 -2.77 13.77 11.68
C ASN A 38 -1.55 13.64 10.76
N VAL A 39 -1.40 14.58 9.83
CA VAL A 39 -0.26 14.67 8.94
C VAL A 39 0.30 16.09 9.02
N ASP A 40 1.50 16.22 9.52
CA ASP A 40 2.21 17.49 9.63
C ASP A 40 3.46 17.45 8.76
N GLN A 41 3.58 18.38 7.82
CA GLN A 41 4.74 18.48 6.96
C GLN A 41 5.76 19.47 7.55
N VAL A 42 7.00 18.98 7.69
CA VAL A 42 8.15 19.80 8.11
C VAL A 42 9.26 19.61 7.07
N GLY A 43 9.49 20.62 6.26
CA GLY A 43 10.42 20.52 5.13
C GLY A 43 9.96 19.47 4.12
N ASN A 44 10.79 18.47 3.89
CA ASN A 44 10.49 17.33 3.01
C ASN A 44 9.92 16.10 3.74
N GLN A 45 9.64 16.21 5.05
CA GLN A 45 9.13 15.10 5.85
C GLN A 45 7.67 15.31 6.23
N TYR A 46 6.85 14.31 5.97
CA TYR A 46 5.47 14.20 6.43
C TYR A 46 5.44 13.31 7.68
N ASN A 47 5.11 13.91 8.83
CA ASN A 47 4.94 13.19 10.10
C ASN A 47 3.49 12.73 10.23
N ILE A 48 3.28 11.42 10.19
CA ILE A 48 1.97 10.78 10.34
C ILE A 48 1.85 10.38 11.81
N THR A 49 0.94 11.05 12.53
CA THR A 49 0.80 10.98 13.98
C THR A 49 -0.65 10.74 14.39
N GLY A 50 -0.91 10.64 15.70
CA GLY A 50 -2.24 10.32 16.21
C GLY A 50 -2.61 8.86 15.94
N GLY A 51 -3.64 8.65 15.14
CA GLY A 51 -4.16 7.32 14.85
C GLY A 51 -5.08 6.78 15.94
N THR A 52 -5.62 5.59 15.71
CA THR A 52 -6.43 4.86 16.70
C THR A 52 -5.67 3.61 17.11
N GLN A 53 -5.31 3.49 18.38
CA GLN A 53 -4.62 2.31 18.91
C GLN A 53 -5.61 1.33 19.52
N ALA A 54 -5.42 0.03 19.21
CA ALA A 54 -6.13 -1.09 19.82
C ALA A 54 -5.14 -2.22 20.13
N GLY A 55 -4.87 -2.44 21.42
CA GLY A 55 -3.82 -3.36 21.86
C GLY A 55 -2.46 -3.00 21.27
N GLY A 56 -1.80 -3.94 20.63
CA GLY A 56 -0.53 -3.76 19.93
C GLY A 56 -0.64 -3.20 18.51
N ASN A 57 -1.83 -2.82 18.05
CA ASN A 57 -2.07 -2.32 16.69
C ASN A 57 -2.38 -0.81 16.72
N LEU A 58 -1.74 -0.05 15.82
CA LEU A 58 -1.98 1.38 15.60
C LEU A 58 -2.47 1.57 14.16
N PHE A 59 -3.64 2.19 14.02
CA PHE A 59 -4.33 2.33 12.76
C PHE A 59 -4.31 3.77 12.29
N TYR A 60 -3.82 3.98 11.06
CA TYR A 60 -3.84 5.24 10.34
C TYR A 60 -4.79 5.17 9.14
N SER A 61 -5.39 6.30 8.80
CA SER A 61 -6.24 6.43 7.62
C SER A 61 -5.87 7.69 6.85
N LEU A 62 -5.40 7.51 5.64
CA LEU A 62 -5.00 8.58 4.72
C LEU A 62 -6.01 8.68 3.58
N GLN A 63 -6.22 9.90 3.07
CA GLN A 63 -6.91 10.14 1.80
C GLN A 63 -5.97 9.84 0.64
N LYS A 64 -4.71 10.32 0.73
CA LYS A 64 -3.66 10.12 -0.27
C LYS A 64 -2.35 9.76 0.41
N LEU A 65 -1.56 8.93 -0.26
CA LEU A 65 -0.20 8.59 0.11
C LEU A 65 0.67 8.68 -1.14
N GLY A 66 1.41 9.77 -1.28
CA GLY A 66 2.35 9.97 -2.37
C GLY A 66 3.62 10.66 -1.88
N LEU A 67 4.74 10.32 -2.47
CA LEU A 67 6.06 10.89 -2.19
C LEU A 67 6.81 11.18 -3.48
N SER A 68 7.32 12.39 -3.61
CA SER A 68 8.35 12.75 -4.60
C SER A 68 9.72 12.24 -4.15
N SER A 69 10.68 12.28 -5.07
CA SER A 69 12.08 11.98 -4.74
C SER A 69 12.59 12.91 -3.64
N GLY A 70 13.23 12.32 -2.62
CA GLY A 70 13.75 13.04 -1.45
C GLY A 70 12.72 13.37 -0.38
N GLU A 71 11.43 13.08 -0.58
CA GLU A 71 10.42 13.22 0.48
C GLU A 71 10.38 11.98 1.38
N ILE A 72 9.87 12.18 2.59
CA ILE A 72 9.85 11.18 3.66
C ILE A 72 8.43 11.08 4.23
N ALA A 73 7.87 9.87 4.25
CA ALA A 73 6.71 9.53 5.07
C ALA A 73 7.17 8.91 6.37
N ASN A 74 7.02 9.63 7.47
CA ASN A 74 7.40 9.19 8.80
C ASN A 74 6.17 8.75 9.59
N PHE A 75 5.96 7.45 9.75
CA PHE A 75 4.91 6.88 10.59
C PHE A 75 5.38 6.82 12.04
N LEU A 76 4.77 7.65 12.89
CA LEU A 76 5.13 7.69 14.31
C LEU A 76 4.46 6.52 15.04
N SER A 77 5.27 5.72 15.71
CA SER A 77 4.85 4.60 16.53
C SER A 77 5.23 4.84 18.00
N ASN A 78 5.08 3.85 18.86
CA ASN A 78 5.56 3.86 20.24
C ASN A 78 5.98 2.43 20.66
N PRO A 79 6.69 2.26 21.80
CA PRO A 79 7.21 0.95 22.23
C PRO A 79 6.14 -0.12 22.47
N ASN A 80 4.87 0.25 22.68
CA ASN A 80 3.77 -0.70 22.92
C ASN A 80 3.08 -1.14 21.62
N VAL A 81 3.45 -0.55 20.48
CA VAL A 81 2.86 -0.86 19.17
C VAL A 81 3.72 -1.90 18.46
N GLN A 82 3.11 -3.03 18.13
CA GLN A 82 3.72 -4.10 17.33
C GLN A 82 3.48 -3.90 15.84
N ASN A 83 2.30 -3.39 15.47
CA ASN A 83 1.90 -3.21 14.08
C ASN A 83 1.33 -1.81 13.85
N VAL A 84 1.85 -1.12 12.85
CA VAL A 84 1.26 0.09 12.27
C VAL A 84 0.53 -0.33 11.00
N LEU A 85 -0.78 -0.12 10.97
CA LEU A 85 -1.62 -0.42 9.81
C LEU A 85 -2.14 0.88 9.20
N THR A 86 -1.83 1.10 7.94
CA THR A 86 -2.23 2.30 7.21
C THR A 86 -3.11 1.93 6.03
N ARG A 87 -4.28 2.53 5.93
CA ARG A 87 -5.14 2.46 4.74
C ARG A 87 -5.11 3.76 3.96
N VAL A 88 -5.25 3.66 2.64
CA VAL A 88 -5.44 4.80 1.73
C VAL A 88 -6.83 4.70 1.10
N THR A 89 -7.65 5.73 1.27
CA THR A 89 -9.10 5.69 0.98
C THR A 89 -9.53 6.59 -0.17
N GLY A 90 -8.60 7.34 -0.78
CA GLY A 90 -8.92 8.35 -1.80
C GLY A 90 -9.27 7.81 -3.19
N GLY A 91 -9.15 6.51 -3.42
CA GLY A 91 -9.46 5.90 -4.72
C GLY A 91 -8.40 6.10 -5.80
N GLU A 92 -7.25 6.70 -5.45
CA GLU A 92 -6.12 6.90 -6.35
C GLU A 92 -4.93 6.02 -5.91
N ALA A 93 -4.15 5.52 -6.87
CA ALA A 93 -2.95 4.75 -6.56
C ALA A 93 -1.93 5.58 -5.76
N SER A 94 -1.22 4.94 -4.84
CA SER A 94 -0.10 5.55 -4.11
C SER A 94 1.14 5.56 -4.99
N LEU A 95 1.66 6.74 -5.34
CA LEU A 95 2.91 6.91 -6.07
C LEU A 95 4.02 7.28 -5.08
N ILE A 96 4.86 6.32 -4.71
CA ILE A 96 5.86 6.44 -3.66
C ILE A 96 7.25 6.43 -4.30
N ASN A 97 7.87 7.61 -4.42
CA ASN A 97 9.22 7.75 -4.98
C ASN A 97 10.21 8.35 -3.96
N GLY A 98 9.97 8.12 -2.67
CA GLY A 98 10.77 8.63 -1.55
C GLY A 98 10.91 7.58 -0.44
N LEU A 99 11.31 8.04 0.74
CA LEU A 99 11.56 7.19 1.90
C LEU A 99 10.28 6.96 2.71
N ILE A 100 9.96 5.70 2.98
CA ILE A 100 9.00 5.31 4.01
C ILE A 100 9.77 4.90 5.27
N GLN A 101 9.44 5.51 6.41
CA GLN A 101 10.06 5.15 7.68
C GLN A 101 9.05 5.02 8.81
N VAL A 102 9.43 4.25 9.84
CA VAL A 102 8.72 4.15 11.12
C VAL A 102 9.68 4.58 12.22
N THR A 103 9.22 5.49 13.09
CA THR A 103 9.98 5.97 14.23
C THR A 103 9.19 5.86 15.53
N GLY A 104 9.88 5.90 16.69
CA GLY A 104 9.26 5.85 18.01
C GLY A 104 9.00 4.45 18.57
N GLY A 105 9.06 3.40 17.76
CA GLY A 105 8.86 2.00 18.17
C GLY A 105 9.49 1.02 17.19
N ASN A 106 9.47 -0.27 17.57
CA ASN A 106 9.94 -1.37 16.72
C ASN A 106 8.74 -2.10 16.10
N SER A 107 8.03 -1.40 15.22
CA SER A 107 6.74 -1.87 14.70
C SER A 107 6.83 -2.31 13.24
N ASN A 108 6.08 -3.36 12.90
CA ASN A 108 5.80 -3.71 11.52
C ASN A 108 4.97 -2.59 10.86
N LEU A 109 5.14 -2.40 9.55
CA LEU A 109 4.33 -1.45 8.78
C LEU A 109 3.53 -2.18 7.70
N PHE A 110 2.22 -1.94 7.71
CA PHE A 110 1.28 -2.44 6.70
C PHE A 110 0.68 -1.24 5.96
N ILE A 111 0.80 -1.23 4.64
CA ILE A 111 0.18 -0.23 3.76
C ILE A 111 -0.86 -0.93 2.89
N MET A 112 -2.11 -0.48 2.98
CA MET A 112 -3.23 -0.98 2.20
C MET A 112 -3.78 0.13 1.30
N ASN A 113 -3.76 -0.09 -0.01
CA ASN A 113 -4.41 0.78 -0.99
C ASN A 113 -5.04 -0.05 -2.12
N PRO A 114 -6.35 -0.27 -2.10
CA PRO A 114 -7.03 -1.04 -3.15
C PRO A 114 -6.86 -0.48 -4.57
N ALA A 115 -6.63 0.84 -4.71
CA ALA A 115 -6.44 1.48 -6.01
C ALA A 115 -5.08 1.19 -6.66
N GLY A 116 -4.11 0.66 -5.89
CA GLY A 116 -2.78 0.32 -6.35
C GLY A 116 -1.66 1.03 -5.60
N ILE A 117 -0.45 0.49 -5.71
CA ILE A 117 0.76 1.03 -5.08
C ILE A 117 1.92 0.93 -6.08
N VAL A 118 2.57 2.06 -6.33
CA VAL A 118 3.77 2.15 -7.16
C VAL A 118 4.93 2.64 -6.30
N PHE A 119 5.92 1.80 -6.12
CA PHE A 119 7.22 2.17 -5.55
C PHE A 119 8.15 2.53 -6.72
N GLY A 120 8.40 3.84 -6.92
CA GLY A 120 9.27 4.34 -7.97
C GLY A 120 10.75 4.09 -7.67
N ALA A 121 11.63 4.42 -8.62
CA ALA A 121 13.06 4.10 -8.58
C ALA A 121 13.82 4.63 -7.34
N ASN A 122 13.33 5.72 -6.72
CA ASN A 122 13.92 6.28 -5.49
C ASN A 122 13.17 5.82 -4.21
N ALA A 123 12.20 4.94 -4.32
CA ALA A 123 11.50 4.40 -3.16
C ALA A 123 12.43 3.55 -2.31
N SER A 124 12.39 3.79 -0.99
CA SER A 124 13.20 3.05 -0.02
C SER A 124 12.48 2.93 1.31
N LEU A 125 12.95 1.99 2.14
CA LEU A 125 12.39 1.70 3.45
C LEU A 125 13.40 1.94 4.57
N ASN A 126 12.94 2.54 5.67
CA ASN A 126 13.59 2.55 6.98
C ASN A 126 12.57 2.08 8.03
N VAL A 127 12.19 0.81 7.93
CA VAL A 127 11.24 0.16 8.82
C VAL A 127 12.01 -0.77 9.76
N PRO A 128 11.91 -0.61 11.08
CA PRO A 128 12.71 -1.37 12.04
C PRO A 128 12.29 -2.84 12.15
N ALA A 129 11.10 -3.18 11.65
CA ALA A 129 10.54 -4.53 11.64
C ALA A 129 10.13 -4.94 10.22
N SER A 130 9.11 -5.79 10.06
CA SER A 130 8.65 -6.26 8.76
C SER A 130 7.78 -5.22 8.04
N PHE A 131 7.80 -5.28 6.71
CA PHE A 131 7.01 -4.41 5.82
C PHE A 131 6.02 -5.21 4.98
N SER A 132 4.81 -4.71 4.86
CA SER A 132 3.78 -5.30 4.00
C SER A 132 3.06 -4.22 3.20
N ALA A 133 2.91 -4.43 1.89
CA ALA A 133 2.06 -3.63 1.03
C ALA A 133 1.01 -4.52 0.35
N THR A 134 -0.24 -4.04 0.34
CA THR A 134 -1.34 -4.80 -0.24
C THR A 134 -2.35 -3.91 -0.97
N THR A 135 -2.95 -4.45 -2.03
CA THR A 135 -4.13 -3.87 -2.68
C THR A 135 -5.42 -4.56 -2.25
N ALA A 136 -5.37 -5.31 -1.17
CA ALA A 136 -6.55 -5.85 -0.52
C ALA A 136 -7.52 -4.74 -0.11
N SER A 137 -8.79 -5.07 -0.01
CA SER A 137 -9.85 -4.21 0.51
C SER A 137 -10.01 -4.30 2.03
N GLY A 138 -9.36 -5.28 2.66
CA GLY A 138 -9.33 -5.46 4.10
C GLY A 138 -8.16 -6.30 4.59
N ILE A 139 -7.69 -6.00 5.80
CA ILE A 139 -6.68 -6.76 6.54
C ILE A 139 -7.39 -7.41 7.74
N GLN A 140 -7.25 -8.71 7.90
CA GLN A 140 -7.81 -9.43 9.04
C GLN A 140 -6.93 -9.21 10.28
N VAL A 141 -7.55 -8.76 11.37
CA VAL A 141 -6.91 -8.51 12.65
C VAL A 141 -7.71 -9.24 13.73
N GLY A 142 -7.16 -10.31 14.27
CA GLY A 142 -7.88 -11.22 15.14
C GLY A 142 -9.13 -11.78 14.43
N ASN A 143 -10.30 -11.56 15.04
CA ASN A 143 -11.60 -11.98 14.48
C ASN A 143 -12.30 -10.90 13.66
N GLY A 144 -11.69 -9.72 13.49
CA GLY A 144 -12.29 -8.58 12.78
C GLY A 144 -11.51 -8.19 11.52
N TRP A 145 -12.02 -7.18 10.84
CA TRP A 145 -11.46 -6.67 9.59
C TRP A 145 -11.16 -5.18 9.66
N PHE A 146 -9.95 -4.81 9.33
CA PHE A 146 -9.55 -3.44 9.04
C PHE A 146 -9.77 -3.17 7.55
N GLY A 147 -10.93 -2.65 7.20
CA GLY A 147 -11.32 -2.30 5.82
C GLY A 147 -11.18 -0.81 5.54
N ILE A 148 -11.29 -0.43 4.26
CA ILE A 148 -11.18 0.99 3.84
C ILE A 148 -12.29 1.87 4.41
N ASN A 149 -13.44 1.30 4.81
CA ASN A 149 -14.57 2.01 5.38
C ASN A 149 -14.73 1.78 6.91
N SER A 150 -13.81 1.04 7.56
CA SER A 150 -13.92 0.77 8.99
C SER A 150 -13.97 2.05 9.80
N SER A 151 -14.95 2.15 10.69
CA SER A 151 -15.12 3.27 11.63
C SER A 151 -14.11 3.20 12.78
N VAL A 152 -13.99 4.29 13.54
CA VAL A 152 -13.16 4.34 14.76
C VAL A 152 -13.60 3.29 15.77
N ASP A 153 -14.91 3.08 15.95
CA ASP A 153 -15.44 2.14 16.93
C ASP A 153 -15.17 0.68 16.53
N GLU A 154 -15.24 0.35 15.24
CA GLU A 154 -14.85 -0.97 14.75
C GLU A 154 -13.36 -1.22 14.98
N VAL A 155 -12.51 -0.24 14.64
CA VAL A 155 -11.06 -0.35 14.75
C VAL A 155 -10.58 -0.50 16.20
N ARG A 156 -11.26 0.12 17.18
CA ARG A 156 -10.94 -0.02 18.62
C ARG A 156 -11.01 -1.45 19.14
N ASN A 157 -11.74 -2.34 18.46
CA ASN A 157 -11.88 -3.74 18.82
C ASN A 157 -10.87 -4.67 18.12
N LEU A 158 -10.01 -4.14 17.24
CA LEU A 158 -9.05 -4.92 16.45
C LEU A 158 -7.72 -5.12 17.21
N THR A 159 -7.74 -5.92 18.26
CA THR A 159 -6.59 -6.13 19.17
C THR A 159 -5.74 -7.35 18.87
N GLY A 160 -6.16 -8.21 17.93
CA GLY A 160 -5.51 -9.49 17.63
C GLY A 160 -4.32 -9.38 16.66
N ASN A 161 -3.78 -10.53 16.30
CA ASN A 161 -2.73 -10.65 15.29
C ASN A 161 -3.29 -10.45 13.88
N ILE A 162 -2.42 -10.07 12.94
CA ILE A 162 -2.76 -10.00 11.52
C ILE A 162 -2.73 -11.42 10.96
N THR A 163 -3.85 -11.86 10.35
CA THR A 163 -4.05 -13.26 9.93
C THR A 163 -4.47 -13.40 8.47
N GLY A 164 -4.74 -12.32 7.75
CA GLY A 164 -5.12 -12.44 6.34
C GLY A 164 -5.42 -11.13 5.62
N TYR A 165 -5.68 -11.26 4.33
CA TYR A 165 -6.09 -10.20 3.43
C TYR A 165 -7.37 -10.60 2.68
N ALA A 166 -8.28 -9.65 2.51
CA ALA A 166 -9.52 -9.83 1.76
C ALA A 166 -9.47 -9.04 0.46
N PHE A 167 -9.67 -9.72 -0.65
CA PHE A 167 -9.83 -9.14 -1.99
C PHE A 167 -11.29 -9.38 -2.42
N THR A 168 -12.23 -8.73 -1.73
CA THR A 168 -13.67 -9.00 -1.92
C THR A 168 -14.49 -7.74 -1.74
N ASN A 169 -15.60 -7.70 -2.45
CA ASN A 169 -16.62 -6.65 -2.36
C ASN A 169 -17.73 -6.99 -1.36
N THR A 170 -17.65 -8.13 -0.68
CA THR A 170 -18.76 -8.67 0.13
C THR A 170 -18.64 -8.43 1.62
N LEU A 171 -17.53 -7.88 2.11
CA LEU A 171 -17.39 -7.53 3.52
C LEU A 171 -18.09 -6.20 3.84
N PRO A 172 -18.77 -6.07 5.01
CA PRO A 172 -19.56 -4.90 5.36
C PRO A 172 -18.82 -3.56 5.31
N SER A 173 -17.52 -3.56 5.58
CA SER A 173 -16.69 -2.34 5.61
C SER A 173 -15.73 -2.24 4.42
N VAL A 174 -16.01 -2.93 3.32
CA VAL A 174 -15.14 -3.00 2.15
C VAL A 174 -15.85 -2.44 0.94
N ALA A 175 -15.24 -1.46 0.27
CA ALA A 175 -15.79 -0.91 -0.97
C ALA A 175 -15.55 -1.84 -2.17
N PRO A 176 -16.46 -1.88 -3.14
CA PRO A 176 -16.27 -2.59 -4.38
C PRO A 176 -15.22 -1.88 -5.22
N ASN A 177 -14.03 -2.47 -5.33
CA ASN A 177 -13.00 -1.98 -6.25
C ASN A 177 -12.21 -3.18 -6.79
N PRO A 178 -11.92 -3.24 -8.09
CA PRO A 178 -11.02 -4.26 -8.60
C PRO A 178 -9.66 -4.11 -7.91
N SER A 179 -9.06 -5.23 -7.56
CA SER A 179 -7.76 -5.24 -6.87
C SER A 179 -6.68 -4.57 -7.71
N GLY A 180 -6.06 -3.53 -7.17
CA GLY A 180 -5.04 -2.75 -7.86
C GLY A 180 -3.74 -3.53 -8.09
N VAL A 181 -2.83 -2.89 -8.81
CA VAL A 181 -1.48 -3.40 -9.10
C VAL A 181 -0.51 -2.90 -8.03
N ILE A 182 0.44 -3.75 -7.62
CA ILE A 182 1.67 -3.33 -6.96
C ILE A 182 2.79 -3.39 -7.98
N LEU A 183 3.42 -2.24 -8.24
CA LEU A 183 4.64 -2.14 -9.04
C LEU A 183 5.79 -1.71 -8.13
N ASN A 184 6.88 -2.48 -8.10
CA ASN A 184 8.11 -2.08 -7.43
C ASN A 184 9.24 -1.88 -8.43
N GLU A 185 9.76 -0.66 -8.51
CA GLU A 185 10.96 -0.26 -9.23
C GLU A 185 12.07 0.19 -8.26
N GLY A 186 11.73 0.34 -6.96
CA GLY A 186 12.56 0.87 -5.90
C GLY A 186 13.36 -0.18 -5.15
N ASN A 187 13.81 0.20 -3.96
CA ASN A 187 14.66 -0.61 -3.09
C ASN A 187 13.95 -0.89 -1.76
N LEU A 188 13.24 -2.01 -1.68
CA LEU A 188 12.46 -2.41 -0.51
C LEU A 188 13.27 -3.35 0.38
N ASN A 189 14.15 -2.79 1.19
CA ASN A 189 15.02 -3.53 2.09
C ASN A 189 14.57 -3.37 3.54
N VAL A 190 14.61 -4.47 4.29
CA VAL A 190 14.37 -4.49 5.73
C VAL A 190 15.56 -5.13 6.46
N SER A 191 15.63 -4.93 7.77
CA SER A 191 16.71 -5.47 8.61
C SER A 191 16.71 -6.99 8.65
N ALA A 192 17.84 -7.58 9.03
CA ALA A 192 18.01 -9.04 9.14
C ALA A 192 16.92 -9.68 10.01
N GLY A 193 16.40 -10.83 9.56
CA GLY A 193 15.32 -11.57 10.21
C GLY A 193 13.92 -10.95 10.05
N LYS A 194 13.80 -9.86 9.29
CA LYS A 194 12.51 -9.22 8.98
C LYS A 194 12.04 -9.58 7.58
N SER A 195 10.75 -9.43 7.32
CA SER A 195 10.14 -9.91 6.08
C SER A 195 9.53 -8.76 5.27
N VAL A 196 9.49 -8.93 3.95
CA VAL A 196 8.73 -8.07 3.02
C VAL A 196 7.63 -8.90 2.37
N THR A 197 6.41 -8.37 2.42
CA THR A 197 5.23 -9.00 1.83
C THR A 197 4.55 -8.04 0.85
N LEU A 198 4.41 -8.46 -0.41
CA LEU A 198 3.65 -7.74 -1.45
C LEU A 198 2.52 -8.63 -1.92
N VAL A 199 1.27 -8.22 -1.67
CA VAL A 199 0.07 -9.02 -2.00
C VAL A 199 -0.94 -8.12 -2.71
N GLY A 200 -1.25 -8.40 -3.97
CA GLY A 200 -2.14 -7.56 -4.78
C GLY A 200 -2.91 -8.33 -5.82
N GLY A 201 -3.80 -7.65 -6.56
CA GLY A 201 -4.45 -8.21 -7.75
C GLY A 201 -3.44 -8.61 -8.81
N MET A 202 -2.40 -7.80 -8.95
CA MET A 202 -1.20 -8.07 -9.74
C MET A 202 0.02 -7.52 -8.99
N VAL A 203 1.14 -8.21 -9.04
CA VAL A 203 2.42 -7.72 -8.48
C VAL A 203 3.52 -7.82 -9.53
N VAL A 204 4.16 -6.69 -9.80
CA VAL A 204 5.30 -6.59 -10.73
C VAL A 204 6.49 -6.06 -9.94
N ASN A 205 7.61 -6.76 -9.98
CA ASN A 205 8.85 -6.33 -9.33
C ASN A 205 9.98 -6.24 -10.37
N THR A 206 10.45 -5.05 -10.62
CA THR A 206 11.63 -4.75 -11.45
C THR A 206 12.75 -4.09 -10.62
N GLY A 207 12.44 -3.72 -9.38
CA GLY A 207 13.37 -3.17 -8.40
C GLY A 207 14.05 -4.25 -7.54
N THR A 208 14.53 -3.84 -6.38
CA THR A 208 15.21 -4.73 -5.43
C THR A 208 14.31 -4.94 -4.19
N ILE A 209 14.26 -6.19 -3.72
CA ILE A 209 13.71 -6.55 -2.41
C ILE A 209 14.78 -7.36 -1.68
N ALA A 210 15.17 -6.93 -0.48
CA ALA A 210 16.17 -7.64 0.31
C ALA A 210 15.73 -7.80 1.77
N THR A 211 15.81 -9.05 2.25
CA THR A 211 15.45 -9.45 3.61
C THR A 211 16.49 -10.44 4.13
N PRO A 212 17.67 -9.98 4.59
CA PRO A 212 18.70 -10.90 5.05
C PRO A 212 18.18 -11.82 6.16
N SER A 213 18.25 -13.13 5.96
CA SER A 213 17.69 -14.14 6.89
C SER A 213 16.20 -13.98 7.21
N GLY A 214 15.45 -13.25 6.40
CA GLY A 214 14.00 -13.07 6.48
C GLY A 214 13.28 -13.70 5.30
N ASN A 215 11.99 -13.43 5.17
CA ASN A 215 11.16 -13.96 4.09
C ASN A 215 10.70 -12.89 3.13
N ILE A 216 10.71 -13.19 1.83
CA ILE A 216 10.06 -12.40 0.79
C ILE A 216 8.82 -13.15 0.34
N THR A 217 7.66 -12.51 0.46
CA THR A 217 6.39 -13.04 -0.04
C THR A 217 5.85 -12.13 -1.12
N ILE A 218 5.68 -12.66 -2.33
CA ILE A 218 5.02 -11.97 -3.45
C ILE A 218 3.87 -12.84 -3.90
N ALA A 219 2.65 -12.31 -3.83
CA ALA A 219 1.46 -13.03 -4.24
C ALA A 219 0.52 -12.14 -5.04
N ALA A 220 0.03 -12.68 -6.15
CA ALA A 220 -1.06 -12.11 -6.92
C ALA A 220 -2.32 -12.95 -6.70
N THR A 221 -3.45 -12.28 -6.51
CA THR A 221 -4.73 -12.95 -6.30
C THR A 221 -5.83 -12.24 -7.07
N PRO A 222 -6.66 -12.97 -7.81
CA PRO A 222 -7.83 -12.39 -8.44
C PRO A 222 -8.84 -11.91 -7.38
N ASP A 223 -9.77 -11.06 -7.81
CA ASP A 223 -10.85 -10.57 -6.97
C ASP A 223 -11.70 -11.68 -6.35
N ASN A 224 -12.39 -11.35 -5.26
CA ASN A 224 -13.26 -12.24 -4.49
C ASN A 224 -12.55 -13.43 -3.83
N LYS A 225 -11.33 -13.22 -3.37
CA LYS A 225 -10.53 -14.22 -2.64
C LYS A 225 -10.08 -13.70 -1.29
N PHE A 226 -9.84 -14.65 -0.38
CA PHE A 226 -9.18 -14.41 0.89
C PHE A 226 -7.82 -15.10 0.88
N ILE A 227 -6.79 -14.39 1.33
CA ILE A 227 -5.48 -14.97 1.60
C ILE A 227 -5.31 -15.02 3.11
N LYS A 228 -5.11 -16.22 3.64
CA LYS A 228 -4.77 -16.41 5.03
C LYS A 228 -3.26 -16.47 5.20
N ILE A 229 -2.74 -15.71 6.13
CA ILE A 229 -1.34 -15.79 6.54
C ILE A 229 -1.28 -16.79 7.67
N THR A 230 -0.56 -17.89 7.47
CA THR A 230 -0.23 -18.79 8.56
C THR A 230 1.05 -18.31 9.23
N SER A 231 1.04 -18.20 10.55
CA SER A 231 2.16 -17.68 11.34
C SER A 231 3.48 -18.43 11.09
N GLU A 232 4.59 -17.71 11.21
CA GLU A 232 5.97 -18.21 11.21
C GLU A 232 6.48 -18.82 9.90
N GLY A 233 6.51 -18.02 8.82
CA GLY A 233 7.27 -18.35 7.62
C GLY A 233 6.69 -19.45 6.75
N SER A 234 5.46 -19.87 7.00
CA SER A 234 4.79 -20.95 6.29
C SER A 234 3.63 -20.46 5.47
N LEU A 235 3.65 -20.85 4.21
CA LEU A 235 2.56 -20.96 3.24
C LEU A 235 1.35 -20.03 3.41
N ILE A 236 1.23 -19.11 2.49
CA ILE A 236 -0.03 -18.44 2.17
C ILE A 236 -1.05 -19.51 1.77
N SER A 237 -2.14 -19.64 2.50
CA SER A 237 -3.27 -20.48 2.09
C SER A 237 -4.34 -19.61 1.43
N LEU A 238 -4.84 -20.06 0.29
CA LEU A 238 -5.98 -19.44 -0.38
C LEU A 238 -7.27 -20.00 0.23
N GLU A 239 -8.07 -19.15 0.87
CA GLU A 239 -9.42 -19.52 1.30
C GLU A 239 -10.44 -19.02 0.28
N LEU A 240 -11.29 -19.93 -0.19
CA LEU A 240 -12.43 -19.57 -1.03
C LEU A 240 -13.58 -19.08 -0.15
N PRO A 241 -14.32 -18.02 -0.53
CA PRO A 241 -15.52 -17.58 0.16
C PRO A 241 -16.54 -18.72 0.32
N ILE A 242 -17.28 -18.72 1.43
CA ILE A 242 -18.31 -19.75 1.71
C ILE A 242 -19.37 -19.82 0.60
N ALA A 243 -19.69 -18.69 -0.03
CA ALA A 243 -20.63 -18.64 -1.15
C ALA A 243 -20.19 -19.50 -2.35
N ASP A 244 -18.88 -19.56 -2.63
CA ASP A 244 -18.34 -20.41 -3.70
C ASP A 244 -18.36 -21.89 -3.31
N ARG A 245 -18.39 -22.20 -2.01
CA ARG A 245 -18.51 -23.59 -1.50
C ARG A 245 -19.92 -24.14 -1.66
N GLN A 246 -20.96 -23.30 -1.66
CA GLN A 246 -22.36 -23.74 -1.88
C GLN A 246 -22.73 -23.93 -3.36
N ALA A 247 -22.02 -23.27 -4.27
CA ALA A 247 -22.24 -23.44 -5.72
C ALA A 247 -21.72 -24.78 -6.27
N VAL A 248 -20.93 -25.52 -5.49
CA VAL A 248 -20.42 -26.83 -5.86
C VAL A 248 -21.30 -27.90 -5.22
N GLY A 249 -22.52 -28.07 -5.76
CA GLY A 249 -23.31 -29.26 -5.50
C GLY A 249 -22.54 -30.51 -5.93
N ASN A 250 -22.22 -31.39 -4.97
CA ASN A 250 -21.32 -32.55 -5.11
C ASN A 250 -19.85 -32.11 -5.28
N ALA A 251 -19.24 -31.68 -4.17
CA ALA A 251 -17.86 -31.21 -4.12
C ALA A 251 -16.90 -32.21 -4.79
N PRO A 252 -16.26 -31.85 -5.93
CA PRO A 252 -15.09 -32.59 -6.33
C PRO A 252 -14.01 -32.36 -5.24
N VAL A 253 -13.50 -33.44 -4.70
CA VAL A 253 -12.28 -33.40 -3.89
C VAL A 253 -11.22 -32.68 -4.73
N LEU A 254 -10.75 -31.50 -4.28
CA LEU A 254 -9.67 -30.75 -4.95
C LEU A 254 -8.47 -31.69 -5.06
N LYS A 255 -8.18 -32.14 -6.26
CA LYS A 255 -6.98 -32.95 -6.52
C LYS A 255 -5.79 -32.01 -6.61
N GLY A 256 -4.62 -32.46 -6.17
CA GLY A 256 -3.38 -31.66 -6.21
C GLY A 256 -3.02 -31.12 -7.60
N VAL A 257 -3.60 -31.68 -8.69
CA VAL A 257 -3.48 -31.17 -10.08
C VAL A 257 -4.29 -29.89 -10.34
N ASP A 258 -5.26 -29.55 -9.49
CA ASP A 258 -6.11 -28.38 -9.66
C ASP A 258 -5.45 -27.11 -9.07
N LEU A 259 -4.44 -27.29 -8.21
CA LEU A 259 -3.69 -26.19 -7.60
C LEU A 259 -3.02 -25.23 -8.62
N PRO A 260 -2.35 -25.73 -9.67
CA PRO A 260 -1.76 -24.83 -10.68
C PRO A 260 -2.81 -24.01 -11.42
N SER A 261 -3.97 -24.58 -11.72
CA SER A 261 -5.09 -23.90 -12.39
C SER A 261 -5.70 -22.82 -11.49
N LEU A 262 -5.83 -23.09 -10.18
CA LEU A 262 -6.30 -22.12 -9.18
C LEU A 262 -5.31 -20.96 -8.97
N LEU A 263 -4.01 -21.24 -9.03
CA LEU A 263 -2.95 -20.24 -8.85
C LEU A 263 -2.68 -19.41 -10.11
N THR A 264 -2.94 -19.97 -11.29
CA THR A 264 -2.65 -19.30 -12.57
C THR A 264 -3.90 -18.74 -13.26
N GLY A 265 -5.08 -19.01 -12.76
CA GLY A 265 -6.33 -18.52 -13.33
C GLY A 265 -6.69 -19.15 -14.69
N LYS A 266 -6.14 -20.33 -15.00
CA LYS A 266 -6.44 -21.11 -16.23
C LYS A 266 -7.21 -22.38 -15.89
#